data_094d389cccd0a7a1728c556e5ad2bc4d
#
_entry.id   094d389cccd0a7a1728c556e5ad2bc4d
#
_cell.length_a   1.000
_cell.length_b   1.000
_cell.length_c   1.000
_cell.angle_alpha   90.00
_cell.angle_beta   90.00
_cell.angle_gamma   90.00
#
_symmetry.space_group_name_H-M   'P 1'
#
loop_
_entity.id
_entity.type
_entity.pdbx_description
1 polymer ?
#
loop_
_entity_poly.entity_id
_entity_poly.type
_entity_poly.pdbx_seq_one_letter_code
_entity_poly.pdbx_strand_id
1 'polypeptide(L)'
;MAKFFNSIFVAALGMILIICAPPLMAQEGEIIESLKIIGNKRIDESTIIYYIQSKPGTVLSKEKIRKDIEQIFSLGQFKDIQVDTQNSLKGLSLRFIVEEIPSIGNVDILGNNKLEASDIREKIGLRRGATFKEHLIQESKKEILKAYKEKGYFFAETRIKTKKGSGNLVDIVIRIREGKKVKIDKIRFSGNKAFDDDKLADQMQTKAETWYSFLDDSGVYQKDILKLDMFRIEGFYQDHGFLRVKVLEPKIDINKKARQIHIIIPVEEGPQFRIKSIEVKGDET
;
A
#
# COMPACT_ATOMS: atom_id res chain seq x y z
N MET A 1 28.43 74.13 11.57
CA MET A 1 27.93 74.52 10.22
C MET A 1 27.34 73.30 9.56
N ALA A 2 26.05 73.26 9.50
CA ALA A 2 25.27 72.15 8.93
C ALA A 2 25.12 72.33 7.41
N LYS A 3 25.27 71.28 6.63
CA LYS A 3 24.71 71.23 5.27
C LYS A 3 23.88 69.96 5.15
N PHE A 4 22.57 70.19 5.09
CA PHE A 4 21.55 69.22 4.68
C PHE A 4 21.73 68.88 3.20
N PHE A 5 21.74 67.60 2.85
CA PHE A 5 21.55 67.13 1.49
C PHE A 5 20.23 66.35 1.45
N ASN A 6 19.22 67.00 0.87
CA ASN A 6 17.97 66.38 0.51
C ASN A 6 18.17 65.49 -0.69
N SER A 7 17.96 64.16 -0.56
CA SER A 7 17.88 63.25 -1.68
C SER A 7 16.45 62.83 -1.86
N ILE A 8 15.84 63.33 -2.89
CA ILE A 8 14.48 62.99 -3.32
C ILE A 8 14.53 61.63 -3.98
N PHE A 9 13.96 60.62 -3.32
CA PHE A 9 13.73 59.28 -3.88
C PHE A 9 12.42 59.30 -4.67
N VAL A 10 12.52 59.41 -6.00
CA VAL A 10 11.37 59.23 -6.90
C VAL A 10 11.13 57.72 -7.01
N ALA A 11 10.11 57.19 -6.32
CA ALA A 11 9.63 55.84 -6.47
C ALA A 11 8.77 55.80 -7.76
N ALA A 12 9.36 55.28 -8.83
CA ALA A 12 8.58 54.92 -10.04
C ALA A 12 7.76 53.69 -9.75
N LEU A 13 6.50 53.87 -9.42
CA LEU A 13 5.48 52.84 -9.29
C LEU A 13 5.13 52.30 -10.69
N GLY A 14 5.81 51.25 -11.13
CA GLY A 14 5.52 50.53 -12.35
C GLY A 14 4.20 49.78 -12.17
N MET A 15 3.11 50.37 -12.60
CA MET A 15 1.78 49.76 -12.69
C MET A 15 1.83 48.67 -13.80
N ILE A 16 2.08 47.42 -13.41
CA ILE A 16 1.92 46.28 -14.32
C ILE A 16 0.43 46.14 -14.59
N LEU A 17 -0.01 46.67 -15.73
CA LEU A 17 -1.33 46.39 -16.29
C LEU A 17 -1.34 44.89 -16.66
N ILE A 18 -1.85 44.04 -15.77
CA ILE A 18 -2.25 42.68 -16.11
C ILE A 18 -3.47 42.85 -17.00
N ILE A 19 -3.26 42.87 -18.32
CA ILE A 19 -4.32 42.72 -19.30
C ILE A 19 -4.84 41.30 -19.12
N CYS A 20 -5.84 41.16 -18.26
CA CYS A 20 -6.66 39.95 -18.18
C CYS A 20 -7.46 39.91 -19.51
N ALA A 21 -6.85 39.28 -20.53
CA ALA A 21 -7.58 38.97 -21.74
C ALA A 21 -8.76 38.08 -21.31
N PRO A 22 -10.01 38.46 -21.65
CA PRO A 22 -11.14 37.58 -21.35
C PRO A 22 -10.90 36.25 -22.05
N PRO A 23 -11.23 35.11 -21.41
CA PRO A 23 -11.14 33.81 -22.07
C PRO A 23 -11.97 33.92 -23.36
N LEU A 24 -11.30 33.75 -24.49
CA LEU A 24 -11.95 33.77 -25.81
C LEU A 24 -12.90 32.56 -25.80
N MET A 25 -14.18 32.81 -25.53
CA MET A 25 -15.22 31.79 -25.60
C MET A 25 -15.31 31.35 -27.06
N ALA A 26 -14.78 30.16 -27.36
CA ALA A 26 -14.97 29.56 -28.67
C ALA A 26 -16.46 29.46 -28.95
N GLN A 27 -16.91 30.04 -30.05
CA GLN A 27 -18.31 30.00 -30.45
C GLN A 27 -18.63 28.57 -30.90
N GLU A 28 -19.65 27.98 -30.30
CA GLU A 28 -20.21 26.71 -30.80
C GLU A 28 -20.63 26.89 -32.26
N GLY A 29 -20.25 25.97 -33.12
CA GLY A 29 -20.59 26.01 -34.55
C GLY A 29 -19.41 26.28 -35.49
N GLU A 30 -18.22 26.63 -34.97
CA GLU A 30 -17.02 26.79 -35.80
C GLU A 30 -16.46 25.46 -36.25
N ILE A 31 -15.83 25.44 -37.44
CA ILE A 31 -15.20 24.22 -37.97
C ILE A 31 -13.82 24.06 -37.37
N ILE A 32 -13.53 22.87 -36.88
CA ILE A 32 -12.19 22.46 -36.41
C ILE A 32 -11.27 22.33 -37.63
N GLU A 33 -10.28 23.19 -37.75
CA GLU A 33 -9.27 23.14 -38.81
C GLU A 33 -8.18 22.12 -38.49
N SER A 34 -7.72 22.13 -37.22
CA SER A 34 -6.65 21.25 -36.78
C SER A 34 -6.85 20.75 -35.34
N LEU A 35 -6.30 19.58 -35.05
CA LEU A 35 -6.27 18.97 -33.74
C LEU A 35 -4.82 18.78 -33.31
N LYS A 36 -4.47 19.16 -32.08
CA LYS A 36 -3.13 18.99 -31.53
C LYS A 36 -3.21 18.43 -30.10
N ILE A 37 -2.31 17.51 -29.79
CA ILE A 37 -2.09 17.00 -28.43
C ILE A 37 -0.80 17.64 -27.89
N ILE A 38 -0.85 18.18 -26.69
CA ILE A 38 0.26 18.88 -26.06
C ILE A 38 0.49 18.28 -24.66
N GLY A 39 1.74 18.01 -24.30
CA GLY A 39 2.12 17.55 -22.97
C GLY A 39 2.23 16.04 -22.83
N ASN A 40 1.85 15.26 -23.86
CA ASN A 40 2.12 13.84 -23.94
C ASN A 40 3.64 13.59 -23.99
N LYS A 41 4.10 12.51 -23.34
CA LYS A 41 5.52 12.17 -23.21
C LYS A 41 5.82 10.73 -23.59
N ARG A 42 4.98 9.80 -23.15
CA ARG A 42 5.12 8.36 -23.36
C ARG A 42 4.01 7.79 -24.22
N ILE A 43 2.86 8.44 -24.18
CA ILE A 43 1.69 8.04 -24.95
C ILE A 43 1.76 8.78 -26.29
N ASP A 44 1.78 8.04 -27.37
CA ASP A 44 1.82 8.63 -28.69
C ASP A 44 0.55 9.45 -28.96
N GLU A 45 0.73 10.56 -29.65
CA GLU A 45 -0.36 11.45 -30.05
C GLU A 45 -1.46 10.69 -30.81
N SER A 46 -1.07 9.79 -31.72
CA SER A 46 -2.00 8.95 -32.48
C SER A 46 -2.90 8.09 -31.61
N THR A 47 -2.35 7.58 -30.47
CA THR A 47 -3.12 6.82 -29.48
C THR A 47 -4.20 7.67 -28.85
N ILE A 48 -3.87 8.91 -28.45
CA ILE A 48 -4.82 9.82 -27.84
C ILE A 48 -5.89 10.22 -28.85
N ILE A 49 -5.48 10.58 -30.08
CA ILE A 49 -6.38 10.98 -31.17
C ILE A 49 -7.36 9.86 -31.51
N TYR A 50 -6.97 8.59 -31.38
CA TYR A 50 -7.88 7.46 -31.64
C TYR A 50 -9.14 7.51 -30.78
N TYR A 51 -9.03 7.95 -29.53
CA TYR A 51 -10.16 8.05 -28.59
C TYR A 51 -10.95 9.37 -28.71
N ILE A 52 -10.50 10.33 -29.52
CA ILE A 52 -11.17 11.63 -29.71
C ILE A 52 -12.14 11.55 -30.86
N GLN A 53 -13.38 11.99 -30.66
CA GLN A 53 -14.41 12.08 -31.70
C GLN A 53 -14.36 13.41 -32.45
N SER A 54 -13.90 14.48 -31.78
CA SER A 54 -13.69 15.78 -32.39
C SER A 54 -12.54 15.73 -33.40
N LYS A 55 -12.84 15.82 -34.69
CA LYS A 55 -11.85 15.67 -35.79
C LYS A 55 -11.79 16.95 -36.63
N PRO A 56 -10.64 17.22 -37.32
CA PRO A 56 -10.59 18.26 -38.34
C PRO A 56 -11.72 18.08 -39.37
N GLY A 57 -12.33 19.18 -39.77
CA GLY A 57 -13.49 19.20 -40.68
C GLY A 57 -14.84 19.03 -39.99
N THR A 58 -14.89 18.75 -38.69
CA THR A 58 -16.13 18.67 -37.91
C THR A 58 -16.43 19.98 -37.17
N VAL A 59 -17.72 20.20 -36.88
CA VAL A 59 -18.17 21.36 -36.09
C VAL A 59 -17.80 21.17 -34.61
N LEU A 60 -17.27 22.24 -34.00
CA LEU A 60 -16.99 22.30 -32.58
C LEU A 60 -18.24 22.11 -31.74
N SER A 61 -18.25 21.18 -30.84
CA SER A 61 -19.34 20.92 -29.90
C SER A 61 -18.79 20.67 -28.51
N LYS A 62 -19.25 21.43 -27.52
CA LYS A 62 -18.88 21.27 -26.11
C LYS A 62 -19.23 19.90 -25.59
N GLU A 63 -20.34 19.33 -26.05
CA GLU A 63 -20.74 17.99 -25.62
C GLU A 63 -19.76 16.91 -26.12
N LYS A 64 -19.31 17.02 -27.39
CA LYS A 64 -18.30 16.10 -27.94
C LYS A 64 -16.97 16.23 -27.19
N ILE A 65 -16.51 17.47 -26.95
CA ILE A 65 -15.28 17.73 -26.19
C ILE A 65 -15.36 17.10 -24.80
N ARG A 66 -16.49 17.24 -24.11
CA ARG A 66 -16.66 16.61 -22.79
C ARG A 66 -16.53 15.07 -22.87
N LYS A 67 -17.17 14.43 -23.85
CA LYS A 67 -17.05 12.99 -24.09
C LYS A 67 -15.62 12.59 -24.43
N ASP A 68 -14.92 13.38 -25.24
CA ASP A 68 -13.52 13.16 -25.60
C ASP A 68 -12.63 13.21 -24.36
N ILE A 69 -12.80 14.20 -23.48
CA ILE A 69 -12.07 14.29 -22.20
C ILE A 69 -12.36 13.05 -21.34
N GLU A 70 -13.63 12.66 -21.19
CA GLU A 70 -14.04 11.50 -20.42
C GLU A 70 -13.39 10.20 -20.97
N GLN A 71 -13.35 10.03 -22.30
CA GLN A 71 -12.72 8.88 -22.93
C GLN A 71 -11.21 8.84 -22.72
N ILE A 72 -10.51 9.95 -22.91
CA ILE A 72 -9.06 10.03 -22.67
C ILE A 72 -8.78 9.79 -21.19
N PHE A 73 -9.59 10.37 -20.29
CA PHE A 73 -9.42 10.19 -18.85
C PHE A 73 -9.64 8.74 -18.40
N SER A 74 -10.58 8.04 -19.05
CA SER A 74 -10.88 6.62 -18.77
C SER A 74 -9.71 5.69 -19.04
N LEU A 75 -8.70 6.09 -19.83
CA LEU A 75 -7.46 5.36 -20.03
C LEU A 75 -6.63 5.20 -18.74
N GLY A 76 -6.91 6.04 -17.72
CA GLY A 76 -6.22 5.99 -16.42
C GLY A 76 -4.74 6.37 -16.50
N GLN A 77 -4.32 7.03 -17.60
CA GLN A 77 -2.92 7.40 -17.86
C GLN A 77 -2.67 8.90 -17.66
N PHE A 78 -3.73 9.69 -17.47
CA PHE A 78 -3.65 11.14 -17.38
C PHE A 78 -4.12 11.62 -16.01
N LYS A 79 -3.38 12.60 -15.46
CA LYS A 79 -3.70 13.26 -14.21
C LYS A 79 -4.62 14.46 -14.44
N ASP A 80 -4.40 15.17 -15.56
CA ASP A 80 -5.20 16.32 -15.95
C ASP A 80 -5.32 16.37 -17.47
N ILE A 81 -6.47 16.88 -17.96
CA ILE A 81 -6.75 17.07 -19.36
C ILE A 81 -7.50 18.40 -19.48
N GLN A 82 -6.89 19.32 -20.20
CA GLN A 82 -7.47 20.62 -20.51
C GLN A 82 -7.67 20.74 -22.01
N VAL A 83 -8.69 21.45 -22.42
CA VAL A 83 -8.95 21.73 -23.83
C VAL A 83 -8.96 23.24 -24.05
N ASP A 84 -8.19 23.65 -25.00
CA ASP A 84 -8.04 25.04 -25.40
C ASP A 84 -8.27 25.17 -26.91
N THR A 85 -8.75 26.34 -27.33
CA THR A 85 -9.03 26.65 -28.73
C THR A 85 -8.28 27.91 -29.13
N GLN A 86 -7.72 27.88 -30.34
CA GLN A 86 -7.03 29.03 -30.91
C GLN A 86 -7.58 29.32 -32.30
N ASN A 87 -8.01 30.56 -32.54
CA ASN A 87 -8.49 30.99 -33.85
C ASN A 87 -7.36 30.95 -34.88
N SER A 88 -7.68 30.44 -36.07
CA SER A 88 -6.84 30.41 -37.27
C SER A 88 -7.55 31.10 -38.45
N LEU A 89 -6.84 31.37 -39.53
CA LEU A 89 -7.40 32.02 -40.70
C LEU A 89 -8.47 31.16 -41.41
N LYS A 90 -8.48 29.86 -41.19
CA LYS A 90 -9.37 28.90 -41.89
C LYS A 90 -10.33 28.17 -40.94
N GLY A 91 -10.36 28.52 -39.67
CA GLY A 91 -11.19 27.87 -38.67
C GLY A 91 -10.53 27.85 -37.28
N LEU A 92 -10.73 26.79 -36.51
CA LEU A 92 -10.34 26.71 -35.12
C LEU A 92 -9.33 25.59 -34.90
N SER A 93 -8.19 25.91 -34.27
CA SER A 93 -7.24 24.89 -33.79
C SER A 93 -7.67 24.43 -32.43
N LEU A 94 -8.04 23.14 -32.31
CA LEU A 94 -8.41 22.50 -31.06
C LEU A 94 -7.17 21.84 -30.45
N ARG A 95 -6.86 22.18 -29.19
CA ARG A 95 -5.68 21.66 -28.45
C ARG A 95 -6.12 20.93 -27.22
N PHE A 96 -5.74 19.65 -27.11
CA PHE A 96 -5.83 18.89 -25.86
C PHE A 96 -4.49 18.95 -25.14
N ILE A 97 -4.49 19.59 -23.99
CA ILE A 97 -3.31 19.72 -23.12
C ILE A 97 -3.42 18.65 -22.05
N VAL A 98 -2.53 17.67 -22.10
CA VAL A 98 -2.59 16.51 -21.23
C VAL A 98 -1.41 16.49 -20.26
N GLU A 99 -1.67 16.11 -19.00
CA GLU A 99 -0.64 15.80 -18.02
C GLU A 99 -0.65 14.28 -17.75
N GLU A 100 0.35 13.57 -18.27
CA GLU A 100 0.45 12.14 -18.06
C GLU A 100 0.83 11.81 -16.62
N ILE A 101 0.20 10.79 -16.05
CA ILE A 101 0.66 10.18 -14.80
C ILE A 101 1.99 9.47 -15.08
N PRO A 102 3.05 9.69 -14.29
CA PRO A 102 4.30 9.01 -14.48
C PRO A 102 4.15 7.49 -14.40
N SER A 103 5.03 6.76 -15.07
CA SER A 103 5.13 5.32 -14.89
C SER A 103 6.32 4.95 -14.01
N ILE A 104 6.26 3.80 -13.40
CA ILE A 104 7.35 3.28 -12.57
C ILE A 104 8.52 2.89 -13.47
N GLY A 105 9.68 3.46 -13.22
CA GLY A 105 10.95 3.12 -13.83
C GLY A 105 11.62 1.94 -13.14
N ASN A 106 12.84 2.16 -12.64
CA ASN A 106 13.55 1.12 -11.88
C ASN A 106 13.04 1.04 -10.44
N VAL A 107 13.05 -0.18 -9.89
CA VAL A 107 12.74 -0.44 -8.48
C VAL A 107 13.92 -1.16 -7.87
N ASP A 108 14.70 -0.41 -7.09
CA ASP A 108 15.88 -0.91 -6.39
C ASP A 108 15.52 -1.27 -4.95
N ILE A 109 15.87 -2.48 -4.53
CA ILE A 109 15.67 -2.98 -3.17
C ILE A 109 17.05 -3.18 -2.56
N LEU A 110 17.30 -2.53 -1.43
CA LEU A 110 18.60 -2.50 -0.76
C LEU A 110 18.45 -2.85 0.72
N GLY A 111 19.39 -3.65 1.24
CA GLY A 111 19.46 -4.04 2.66
C GLY A 111 18.58 -5.23 3.02
N ASN A 112 18.11 -5.97 2.03
CA ASN A 112 17.29 -7.18 2.16
C ASN A 112 18.18 -8.44 2.19
N ASN A 113 18.87 -8.70 3.30
CA ASN A 113 19.76 -9.86 3.43
C ASN A 113 19.03 -11.14 3.87
N LYS A 114 17.81 -11.00 4.39
CA LYS A 114 17.02 -12.09 4.99
C LYS A 114 15.80 -12.50 4.17
N LEU A 115 15.42 -11.67 3.22
CA LEU A 115 14.39 -11.94 2.22
C LEU A 115 14.95 -11.69 0.83
N GLU A 116 14.65 -12.60 -0.08
CA GLU A 116 15.04 -12.43 -1.48
C GLU A 116 14.31 -11.23 -2.10
N ALA A 117 15.02 -10.52 -2.98
CA ALA A 117 14.42 -9.36 -3.66
C ALA A 117 13.23 -9.77 -4.55
N SER A 118 13.22 -10.98 -5.10
CA SER A 118 12.11 -11.60 -5.82
C SER A 118 10.85 -11.69 -4.97
N ASP A 119 10.96 -12.24 -3.75
CA ASP A 119 9.85 -12.42 -2.83
C ASP A 119 9.23 -11.08 -2.42
N ILE A 120 10.09 -10.07 -2.24
CA ILE A 120 9.63 -8.72 -1.95
C ILE A 120 8.88 -8.13 -3.14
N ARG A 121 9.43 -8.30 -4.38
CA ARG A 121 8.79 -7.77 -5.60
C ARG A 121 7.42 -8.40 -5.88
N GLU A 122 7.23 -9.66 -5.53
CA GLU A 122 5.93 -10.33 -5.70
C GLU A 122 4.85 -9.74 -4.79
N LYS A 123 5.23 -9.32 -3.59
CA LYS A 123 4.31 -8.78 -2.58
C LYS A 123 3.96 -7.31 -2.77
N ILE A 124 4.78 -6.55 -3.51
CA ILE A 124 4.57 -5.12 -3.71
C ILE A 124 3.95 -4.82 -5.07
N GLY A 125 3.08 -3.80 -5.13
CA GLY A 125 2.44 -3.36 -6.37
C GLY A 125 3.32 -2.49 -7.28
N LEU A 126 4.61 -2.29 -6.93
CA LEU A 126 5.52 -1.40 -7.63
C LEU A 126 6.23 -2.12 -8.79
N ARG A 127 5.55 -2.26 -9.92
CA ARG A 127 6.08 -2.95 -11.10
C ARG A 127 6.57 -1.96 -12.14
N ARG A 128 7.75 -2.22 -12.72
CA ARG A 128 8.28 -1.41 -13.84
C ARG A 128 7.27 -1.30 -14.96
N GLY A 129 7.06 -0.09 -15.48
CA GLY A 129 6.11 0.22 -16.55
C GLY A 129 4.67 0.45 -16.09
N ALA A 130 4.30 0.06 -14.88
CA ALA A 130 2.99 0.36 -14.32
C ALA A 130 2.83 1.87 -14.03
N THR A 131 1.60 2.36 -14.05
CA THR A 131 1.28 3.73 -13.66
C THR A 131 1.64 3.97 -12.20
N PHE A 132 2.40 5.03 -11.92
CA PHE A 132 2.80 5.39 -10.56
C PHE A 132 1.62 6.00 -9.79
N LYS A 133 1.27 5.39 -8.66
CA LYS A 133 0.26 5.90 -7.73
C LYS A 133 0.86 6.00 -6.33
N GLU A 134 0.71 7.15 -5.68
CA GLU A 134 1.36 7.40 -4.37
C GLU A 134 0.93 6.41 -3.28
N HIS A 135 -0.33 5.96 -3.29
CA HIS A 135 -0.82 4.99 -2.31
C HIS A 135 -0.06 3.66 -2.36
N LEU A 136 0.45 3.24 -3.56
CA LEU A 136 1.26 2.03 -3.70
C LEU A 136 2.54 2.05 -2.87
N ILE A 137 3.07 3.24 -2.56
CA ILE A 137 4.24 3.39 -1.67
C ILE A 137 3.90 2.94 -0.25
N GLN A 138 2.74 3.37 0.28
CA GLN A 138 2.34 3.00 1.64
C GLN A 138 1.92 1.53 1.73
N GLU A 139 1.22 1.03 0.73
CA GLU A 139 0.86 -0.39 0.63
C GLU A 139 2.11 -1.26 0.57
N SER A 140 3.05 -0.94 -0.33
CA SER A 140 4.32 -1.66 -0.44
C SER A 140 5.10 -1.66 0.86
N LYS A 141 5.15 -0.51 1.56
CA LYS A 141 5.77 -0.41 2.87
C LYS A 141 5.14 -1.37 3.87
N LYS A 142 3.81 -1.44 3.90
CA LYS A 142 3.06 -2.33 4.80
C LYS A 142 3.33 -3.79 4.48
N GLU A 143 3.31 -4.17 3.21
CA GLU A 143 3.55 -5.56 2.79
C GLU A 143 4.98 -6.01 3.07
N ILE A 144 5.99 -5.15 2.82
CA ILE A 144 7.38 -5.44 3.17
C ILE A 144 7.52 -5.69 4.68
N LEU A 145 7.00 -4.77 5.52
CA LEU A 145 7.10 -4.91 6.97
C LEU A 145 6.34 -6.14 7.49
N LYS A 146 5.22 -6.49 6.86
CA LYS A 146 4.48 -7.71 7.16
C LYS A 146 5.31 -8.95 6.87
N ALA A 147 5.94 -9.03 5.68
CA ALA A 147 6.80 -10.14 5.29
C ALA A 147 7.98 -10.34 6.25
N TYR A 148 8.63 -9.24 6.66
CA TYR A 148 9.70 -9.29 7.67
C TYR A 148 9.19 -9.74 9.04
N LYS A 149 8.02 -9.28 9.46
CA LYS A 149 7.40 -9.68 10.73
C LYS A 149 7.06 -11.18 10.76
N GLU A 150 6.57 -11.74 9.65
CA GLU A 150 6.30 -13.18 9.50
C GLU A 150 7.57 -14.03 9.66
N LYS A 151 8.74 -13.47 9.32
CA LYS A 151 10.05 -14.10 9.53
C LYS A 151 10.68 -13.79 10.91
N GLY A 152 9.95 -13.10 11.80
CA GLY A 152 10.42 -12.75 13.15
C GLY A 152 11.17 -11.42 13.27
N TYR A 153 11.28 -10.65 12.19
CA TYR A 153 11.96 -9.34 12.21
C TYR A 153 10.97 -8.22 12.52
N PHE A 154 10.45 -8.19 13.75
CA PHE A 154 9.39 -7.27 14.20
C PHE A 154 9.79 -5.80 14.17
N PHE A 155 11.08 -5.51 14.22
CA PHE A 155 11.62 -4.16 14.23
C PHE A 155 12.30 -3.78 12.91
N ALA A 156 11.96 -4.49 11.85
CA ALA A 156 12.36 -4.09 10.50
C ALA A 156 11.79 -2.70 10.17
N GLU A 157 12.60 -1.90 9.52
CA GLU A 157 12.23 -0.57 9.05
C GLU A 157 12.41 -0.51 7.53
N THR A 158 11.49 0.12 6.84
CA THR A 158 11.65 0.39 5.41
C THR A 158 11.42 1.86 5.09
N ARG A 159 12.25 2.41 4.22
CA ARG A 159 12.12 3.75 3.67
C ARG A 159 12.08 3.65 2.16
N ILE A 160 11.01 4.16 1.59
CA ILE A 160 10.82 4.20 0.15
C ILE A 160 10.98 5.64 -0.31
N LYS A 161 11.87 5.87 -1.26
CA LYS A 161 12.09 7.17 -1.88
C LYS A 161 11.83 7.06 -3.36
N THR A 162 11.19 8.09 -3.90
CA THR A 162 10.97 8.27 -5.32
C THR A 162 11.96 9.27 -5.89
N LYS A 163 12.43 9.04 -7.10
CA LYS A 163 13.28 9.95 -7.85
C LYS A 163 12.70 10.10 -9.25
N LYS A 164 12.62 11.34 -9.72
CA LYS A 164 12.17 11.61 -11.10
C LYS A 164 13.21 11.07 -12.07
N GLY A 165 12.81 10.16 -12.93
CA GLY A 165 13.59 9.61 -14.03
C GLY A 165 13.39 10.40 -15.32
N SER A 166 14.03 9.96 -16.41
CA SER A 166 13.82 10.49 -17.73
C SER A 166 12.51 9.95 -18.36
N GLY A 167 11.95 10.65 -19.33
CA GLY A 167 10.80 10.14 -20.11
C GLY A 167 9.52 9.90 -19.29
N ASN A 168 9.22 10.77 -18.34
CA ASN A 168 8.05 10.65 -17.44
C ASN A 168 8.04 9.37 -16.61
N LEU A 169 9.23 8.92 -16.14
CA LEU A 169 9.38 7.79 -15.24
C LEU A 169 9.63 8.28 -13.80
N VAL A 170 9.27 7.42 -12.86
CA VAL A 170 9.60 7.56 -11.45
C VAL A 170 10.39 6.33 -11.02
N ASP A 171 11.67 6.50 -10.71
CA ASP A 171 12.49 5.45 -10.11
C ASP A 171 12.23 5.38 -8.61
N ILE A 172 12.23 4.17 -8.08
CA ILE A 172 11.88 3.89 -6.69
C ILE A 172 13.07 3.19 -6.03
N VAL A 173 13.49 3.70 -4.88
CA VAL A 173 14.54 3.10 -4.06
C VAL A 173 13.94 2.70 -2.71
N ILE A 174 13.91 1.41 -2.46
CA ILE A 174 13.45 0.79 -1.21
C ILE A 174 14.68 0.45 -0.39
N ARG A 175 14.83 1.08 0.77
CA ARG A 175 15.89 0.76 1.72
C ARG A 175 15.31 0.09 2.94
N ILE A 176 15.82 -1.08 3.25
CA ILE A 176 15.36 -1.93 4.36
C ILE A 176 16.48 -1.99 5.40
N ARG A 177 16.09 -1.83 6.66
CA ARG A 177 16.90 -2.14 7.83
C ARG A 177 16.19 -3.26 8.55
N GLU A 178 16.69 -4.47 8.43
CA GLU A 178 16.02 -5.69 8.91
C GLU A 178 15.97 -5.79 10.44
N GLY A 179 16.98 -5.24 11.11
CA GLY A 179 17.13 -5.39 12.55
C GLY A 179 17.55 -6.82 12.93
N LYS A 180 17.26 -7.19 14.17
CA LYS A 180 17.52 -8.54 14.68
C LYS A 180 16.21 -9.29 14.87
N LYS A 181 16.25 -10.62 14.74
CA LYS A 181 15.10 -11.50 15.01
C LYS A 181 14.65 -11.34 16.47
N VAL A 182 13.34 -11.35 16.66
CA VAL A 182 12.70 -11.36 17.98
C VAL A 182 12.20 -12.77 18.23
N LYS A 183 12.50 -13.31 19.39
CA LYS A 183 12.14 -14.69 19.74
C LYS A 183 11.19 -14.72 20.92
N ILE A 184 10.43 -15.80 21.02
CA ILE A 184 9.54 -16.07 22.15
C ILE A 184 10.40 -16.50 23.31
N ASP A 185 10.43 -15.71 24.36
CA ASP A 185 11.14 -16.03 25.60
C ASP A 185 10.29 -16.93 26.50
N LYS A 186 8.99 -16.63 26.59
CA LYS A 186 8.09 -17.34 27.49
C LYS A 186 6.67 -17.42 26.97
N ILE A 187 6.07 -18.60 27.14
CA ILE A 187 4.64 -18.85 26.97
C ILE A 187 4.08 -19.22 28.34
N ARG A 188 3.00 -18.58 28.74
CA ARG A 188 2.29 -18.86 29.97
C ARG A 188 0.79 -18.98 29.71
N PHE A 189 0.13 -19.72 30.54
CA PHE A 189 -1.31 -19.82 30.56
C PHE A 189 -1.87 -19.13 31.80
N SER A 190 -3.13 -18.74 31.77
CA SER A 190 -3.82 -18.19 32.93
C SER A 190 -5.23 -18.74 32.99
N GLY A 191 -5.67 -19.19 34.16
CA GLY A 191 -6.97 -19.83 34.35
C GLY A 191 -6.98 -21.35 34.14
N ASN A 192 -5.87 -21.93 33.72
CA ASN A 192 -5.61 -23.37 33.57
C ASN A 192 -5.37 -24.02 34.95
N LYS A 193 -6.42 -24.55 35.56
CA LYS A 193 -6.36 -25.23 36.86
C LYS A 193 -6.22 -26.74 36.75
N ALA A 194 -6.76 -27.30 35.66
CA ALA A 194 -6.78 -28.78 35.43
C ALA A 194 -5.45 -29.28 34.84
N PHE A 195 -4.72 -28.47 34.13
CA PHE A 195 -3.45 -28.83 33.48
C PHE A 195 -2.42 -27.74 33.72
N ASP A 196 -1.16 -28.10 33.89
CA ASP A 196 -0.05 -27.19 34.00
C ASP A 196 0.38 -26.59 32.65
N ASP A 197 1.19 -25.53 32.72
CA ASP A 197 1.66 -24.78 31.54
C ASP A 197 2.45 -25.70 30.59
N ASP A 198 3.29 -26.60 31.11
CA ASP A 198 4.13 -27.47 30.29
C ASP A 198 3.30 -28.44 29.47
N LYS A 199 2.26 -29.04 30.08
CA LYS A 199 1.36 -29.97 29.41
C LYS A 199 0.56 -29.31 28.29
N LEU A 200 0.15 -28.06 28.49
CA LEU A 200 -0.54 -27.26 27.46
C LEU A 200 0.44 -26.81 26.37
N ALA A 201 1.65 -26.39 26.75
CA ALA A 201 2.67 -25.99 25.79
C ALA A 201 3.14 -27.15 24.91
N ASP A 202 3.05 -28.39 25.39
CA ASP A 202 3.35 -29.59 24.58
C ASP A 202 2.36 -29.78 23.43
N GLN A 203 1.13 -29.34 23.57
CA GLN A 203 0.12 -29.39 22.51
C GLN A 203 0.35 -28.34 21.40
N MET A 204 1.22 -27.35 21.67
CA MET A 204 1.46 -26.24 20.75
C MET A 204 2.62 -26.56 19.79
N GLN A 205 2.51 -26.02 18.59
CA GLN A 205 3.64 -25.93 17.64
C GLN A 205 4.52 -24.72 17.94
N THR A 206 3.91 -23.63 18.41
CA THR A 206 4.63 -22.44 18.89
C THR A 206 5.42 -22.82 20.14
N LYS A 207 6.75 -22.65 20.11
CA LYS A 207 7.64 -22.96 21.23
C LYS A 207 8.39 -21.71 21.67
N ALA A 208 8.74 -21.63 22.94
CA ALA A 208 9.69 -20.65 23.44
C ALA A 208 11.13 -20.98 22.96
N GLU A 209 11.99 -19.96 22.93
CA GLU A 209 13.40 -20.13 22.59
C GLU A 209 14.09 -21.07 23.59
N THR A 210 14.87 -21.99 23.05
CA THR A 210 15.73 -22.88 23.83
C THR A 210 17.19 -22.62 23.47
N TRP A 211 18.13 -23.12 24.25
CA TRP A 211 19.55 -22.88 24.01
C TRP A 211 20.06 -23.40 22.65
N TYR A 212 19.34 -24.35 22.01
CA TYR A 212 19.65 -24.89 20.68
C TYR A 212 18.80 -24.26 19.53
N SER A 213 17.91 -23.32 19.81
CA SER A 213 17.07 -22.64 18.80
C SER A 213 17.87 -21.77 17.80
N PHE A 214 19.20 -21.74 17.90
CA PHE A 214 20.05 -21.12 16.89
C PHE A 214 20.25 -21.99 15.65
N LEU A 215 19.95 -23.29 15.75
CA LEU A 215 20.08 -24.25 14.64
C LEU A 215 18.85 -24.32 13.74
N ASP A 216 17.72 -23.90 14.28
CA ASP A 216 16.44 -23.88 13.58
C ASP A 216 15.68 -22.56 13.80
N ASP A 217 14.53 -22.42 13.20
CA ASP A 217 13.66 -21.26 13.37
C ASP A 217 12.71 -21.40 14.58
N SER A 218 12.99 -22.33 15.52
CA SER A 218 12.19 -22.45 16.74
C SER A 218 12.26 -21.17 17.59
N GLY A 219 11.19 -20.89 18.31
CA GLY A 219 11.06 -19.66 19.09
C GLY A 219 10.68 -18.42 18.28
N VAL A 220 10.45 -18.53 16.97
CA VAL A 220 9.95 -17.40 16.17
C VAL A 220 8.43 -17.30 16.29
N TYR A 221 7.93 -16.14 16.67
CA TYR A 221 6.51 -15.88 16.75
C TYR A 221 5.88 -15.82 15.36
N GLN A 222 4.89 -16.67 15.12
CA GLN A 222 4.05 -16.69 13.94
C GLN A 222 2.58 -16.63 14.35
N LYS A 223 1.89 -15.54 13.99
CA LYS A 223 0.51 -15.30 14.44
C LYS A 223 -0.46 -16.42 14.04
N ASP A 224 -0.32 -16.92 12.81
CA ASP A 224 -1.25 -17.92 12.27
C ASP A 224 -1.02 -19.30 12.95
N ILE A 225 0.24 -19.63 13.25
CA ILE A 225 0.58 -20.86 14.01
C ILE A 225 0.01 -20.77 15.43
N LEU A 226 0.22 -19.64 16.12
CA LEU A 226 -0.34 -19.46 17.47
C LEU A 226 -1.87 -19.57 17.48
N LYS A 227 -2.53 -19.06 16.43
CA LYS A 227 -4.00 -19.21 16.29
C LYS A 227 -4.42 -20.68 16.17
N LEU A 228 -3.67 -21.49 15.41
CA LEU A 228 -3.93 -22.92 15.29
C LEU A 228 -3.64 -23.64 16.63
N ASP A 229 -2.64 -23.20 17.39
CA ASP A 229 -2.33 -23.75 18.70
C ASP A 229 -3.48 -23.55 19.70
N MET A 230 -4.18 -22.40 19.63
CA MET A 230 -5.36 -22.18 20.48
C MET A 230 -6.43 -23.26 20.24
N PHE A 231 -6.69 -23.62 18.97
CA PHE A 231 -7.63 -24.72 18.65
C PHE A 231 -7.13 -26.08 19.12
N ARG A 232 -5.81 -26.34 19.08
CA ARG A 232 -5.21 -27.58 19.61
C ARG A 232 -5.42 -27.68 21.12
N ILE A 233 -5.22 -26.57 21.83
CA ILE A 233 -5.47 -26.50 23.28
C ILE A 233 -6.94 -26.73 23.60
N GLU A 234 -7.86 -26.10 22.86
CA GLU A 234 -9.30 -26.34 23.03
C GLU A 234 -9.65 -27.81 22.81
N GLY A 235 -9.17 -28.42 21.73
CA GLY A 235 -9.34 -29.85 21.46
C GLY A 235 -8.81 -30.74 22.58
N PHE A 236 -7.59 -30.44 23.06
CA PHE A 236 -6.99 -31.16 24.20
C PHE A 236 -7.87 -31.11 25.45
N TYR A 237 -8.40 -29.95 25.81
CA TYR A 237 -9.34 -29.83 26.94
C TYR A 237 -10.64 -30.59 26.70
N GLN A 238 -11.21 -30.55 25.49
CA GLN A 238 -12.43 -31.26 25.12
C GLN A 238 -12.25 -32.78 25.23
N ASP A 239 -11.11 -33.31 24.79
CA ASP A 239 -10.75 -34.73 24.91
C ASP A 239 -10.68 -35.18 26.37
N HIS A 240 -10.45 -34.24 27.30
CA HIS A 240 -10.41 -34.49 28.74
C HIS A 240 -11.75 -34.13 29.44
N GLY A 241 -12.82 -33.95 28.68
CA GLY A 241 -14.17 -33.72 29.21
C GLY A 241 -14.53 -32.26 29.51
N PHE A 242 -13.69 -31.30 29.19
CA PHE A 242 -13.99 -29.86 29.33
C PHE A 242 -14.70 -29.32 28.10
N LEU A 243 -15.92 -29.77 27.84
CA LEU A 243 -16.66 -29.48 26.60
C LEU A 243 -16.99 -27.98 26.40
N ARG A 244 -16.90 -27.16 27.45
CA ARG A 244 -17.19 -25.72 27.40
C ARG A 244 -15.96 -24.85 27.57
N VAL A 245 -14.79 -25.40 27.35
CA VAL A 245 -13.54 -24.65 27.39
C VAL A 245 -13.56 -23.52 26.35
N LYS A 246 -12.92 -22.41 26.71
CA LYS A 246 -12.65 -21.31 25.80
C LYS A 246 -11.20 -20.89 25.97
N VAL A 247 -10.43 -20.92 24.89
CA VAL A 247 -9.12 -20.30 24.84
C VAL A 247 -9.27 -18.89 24.27
N LEU A 248 -8.99 -17.90 25.09
CA LEU A 248 -9.17 -16.49 24.75
C LEU A 248 -7.98 -15.94 23.95
N GLU A 249 -8.16 -14.78 23.34
CA GLU A 249 -7.12 -14.14 22.54
C GLU A 249 -5.85 -13.88 23.37
N PRO A 250 -4.67 -14.36 22.89
CA PRO A 250 -3.41 -14.25 23.63
C PRO A 250 -2.99 -12.80 23.82
N LYS A 251 -2.49 -12.47 25.00
CA LYS A 251 -1.80 -11.22 25.27
C LYS A 251 -0.34 -11.37 24.90
N ILE A 252 0.11 -10.52 23.98
CA ILE A 252 1.47 -10.56 23.44
C ILE A 252 2.21 -9.31 23.86
N ASP A 253 3.22 -9.46 24.70
CA ASP A 253 4.12 -8.38 25.08
C ASP A 253 5.46 -8.50 24.36
N ILE A 254 5.85 -7.43 23.65
CA ILE A 254 7.08 -7.41 22.86
C ILE A 254 8.07 -6.44 23.48
N ASN A 255 9.07 -6.99 24.16
CA ASN A 255 10.18 -6.23 24.71
C ASN A 255 11.21 -5.87 23.62
N LYS A 256 11.17 -4.63 23.14
CA LYS A 256 12.08 -4.14 22.10
C LYS A 256 13.55 -4.17 22.49
N LYS A 257 13.86 -3.88 23.76
CA LYS A 257 15.26 -3.84 24.26
C LYS A 257 15.85 -5.24 24.36
N ALA A 258 15.11 -6.15 24.98
CA ALA A 258 15.50 -7.55 25.13
C ALA A 258 15.31 -8.34 23.82
N ARG A 259 14.49 -7.87 22.88
CA ARG A 259 14.09 -8.59 21.65
C ARG A 259 13.40 -9.90 21.94
N GLN A 260 12.56 -9.89 22.96
CA GLN A 260 11.83 -11.03 23.47
C GLN A 260 10.33 -10.80 23.37
N ILE A 261 9.60 -11.88 23.19
CA ILE A 261 8.14 -11.92 23.20
C ILE A 261 7.71 -12.77 24.39
N HIS A 262 6.83 -12.23 25.20
CA HIS A 262 6.12 -12.97 26.23
C HIS A 262 4.67 -13.16 25.75
N ILE A 263 4.18 -14.38 25.79
CA ILE A 263 2.82 -14.74 25.40
C ILE A 263 2.08 -15.23 26.64
N ILE A 264 0.90 -14.67 26.89
CA ILE A 264 -0.01 -15.14 27.95
C ILE A 264 -1.29 -15.56 27.26
N ILE A 265 -1.68 -16.83 27.41
CA ILE A 265 -2.89 -17.43 26.84
C ILE A 265 -3.92 -17.63 27.95
N PRO A 266 -5.00 -16.82 27.99
CA PRO A 266 -6.05 -17.01 28.99
C PRO A 266 -6.95 -18.20 28.59
N VAL A 267 -7.29 -19.04 29.57
CA VAL A 267 -8.16 -20.21 29.41
C VAL A 267 -9.29 -20.12 30.41
N GLU A 268 -10.51 -20.30 29.92
CA GLU A 268 -11.72 -20.51 30.72
C GLU A 268 -12.11 -21.99 30.58
N GLU A 269 -11.74 -22.84 31.56
CA GLU A 269 -11.92 -24.30 31.44
C GLU A 269 -13.39 -24.73 31.43
N GLY A 270 -14.22 -24.05 32.21
CA GLY A 270 -15.58 -24.51 32.46
C GLY A 270 -15.65 -25.78 33.33
N PRO A 271 -16.83 -26.42 33.48
CA PRO A 271 -16.97 -27.66 34.22
C PRO A 271 -16.48 -28.87 33.40
N GLN A 272 -15.91 -29.86 34.08
CA GLN A 272 -15.59 -31.14 33.50
C GLN A 272 -16.84 -32.03 33.41
N PHE A 273 -17.12 -32.56 32.24
CA PHE A 273 -18.23 -33.50 31.98
C PHE A 273 -17.72 -34.94 31.94
N ARG A 274 -18.54 -35.88 32.41
CA ARG A 274 -18.28 -37.31 32.30
C ARG A 274 -19.51 -37.98 31.67
N ILE A 275 -19.28 -38.98 30.83
CA ILE A 275 -20.34 -39.80 30.23
C ILE A 275 -20.95 -40.63 31.35
N LYS A 276 -22.27 -40.53 31.57
CA LYS A 276 -23.00 -41.29 32.58
C LYS A 276 -23.45 -42.62 32.02
N SER A 277 -23.95 -42.66 30.77
CA SER A 277 -24.42 -43.90 30.13
C SER A 277 -24.33 -43.76 28.60
N ILE A 278 -24.13 -44.89 27.96
CA ILE A 278 -24.17 -45.01 26.49
C ILE A 278 -25.25 -46.05 26.17
N GLU A 279 -26.29 -45.71 25.44
CA GLU A 279 -27.29 -46.62 24.91
C GLU A 279 -27.05 -46.79 23.41
N VAL A 280 -26.89 -48.04 22.99
CA VAL A 280 -26.80 -48.38 21.57
C VAL A 280 -28.14 -48.98 21.16
N LYS A 281 -28.88 -48.29 20.31
CA LYS A 281 -30.12 -48.82 19.70
C LYS A 281 -29.75 -49.37 18.33
N GLY A 282 -29.87 -50.66 18.16
CA GLY A 282 -29.79 -51.35 16.87
C GLY A 282 -31.17 -51.71 16.36
N ASP A 283 -31.35 -51.78 15.02
CA ASP A 283 -32.48 -52.43 14.43
C ASP A 283 -32.36 -53.94 14.67
N GLU A 284 -33.32 -54.51 15.38
CA GLU A 284 -33.53 -55.97 15.39
C GLU A 284 -34.15 -56.33 14.04
N THR A 285 -33.36 -56.80 13.09
CA THR A 285 -33.81 -57.47 11.89
C THR A 285 -33.91 -58.97 12.14
#